data_37c0f8b47e24e9e5b060258ad0b8b5df
#
_entry.id   37c0f8b47e24e9e5b060258ad0b8b5df
#
_cell.length_a   1.000
_cell.length_b   1.000
_cell.length_c   1.000
_cell.angle_alpha   90.00
_cell.angle_beta   90.00
_cell.angle_gamma   90.00
#
_symmetry.space_group_name_H-M   'P 1'
#
loop_
_entity.id
_entity.type
_entity.pdbx_description
1 polymer ?
#
loop_
_entity_poly.entity_id
_entity_poly.type
_entity_poly.pdbx_seq_one_letter_code
_entity_poly.pdbx_strand_id
1 'polypeptide(L)'
;MKIIEIKERSSLLIEQILKVWEKSVKATHQFLSEKEIQDIKKYVPQALENIPHLIVLEKENLPVAFMGFENQKLEMLFIAPEERGQGLGKKLMQYGIENFSINELTVNEQNPQAAGFYEHMGFQVYKRTDHDEQGNPYPLLYMKLN
;
A
#
# COMPACT_ATOMS: atom_id res chain seq x y z
N MET A 1 9.01 16.11 7.07
CA MET A 1 8.20 14.87 7.10
C MET A 1 8.91 13.80 7.92
N LYS A 2 8.14 12.99 8.63
CA LYS A 2 8.69 11.94 9.49
C LYS A 2 8.21 10.57 9.05
N ILE A 3 9.12 9.60 9.04
CA ILE A 3 8.79 8.18 8.83
C ILE A 3 8.77 7.55 10.22
N ILE A 4 7.65 6.93 10.59
CA ILE A 4 7.46 6.38 11.93
C ILE A 4 6.94 4.95 11.83
N GLU A 5 7.61 4.02 12.52
CA GLU A 5 7.05 2.68 12.70
C GLU A 5 6.04 2.72 13.84
N ILE A 6 4.81 2.26 13.57
CA ILE A 6 3.71 2.35 14.52
C ILE A 6 3.64 1.07 15.35
N LYS A 7 3.90 1.20 16.63
CA LYS A 7 3.78 0.09 17.59
C LYS A 7 2.40 0.07 18.23
N GLU A 8 1.96 1.21 18.76
CA GLU A 8 0.63 1.35 19.35
C GLU A 8 -0.32 1.95 18.32
N ARG A 9 -1.35 1.18 17.98
CA ARG A 9 -2.29 1.53 16.90
C ARG A 9 -3.62 1.96 17.50
N SER A 10 -3.69 3.22 17.93
CA SER A 10 -4.90 3.79 18.51
C SER A 10 -6.03 3.85 17.50
N SER A 11 -7.27 3.89 17.99
CA SER A 11 -8.46 4.03 17.12
C SER A 11 -8.38 5.29 16.26
N LEU A 12 -7.89 6.40 16.85
CA LEU A 12 -7.76 7.66 16.11
C LEU A 12 -6.75 7.52 14.97
N LEU A 13 -5.60 6.91 15.22
CA LEU A 13 -4.58 6.71 14.19
C LEU A 13 -5.09 5.81 13.07
N ILE A 14 -5.75 4.71 13.42
CA ILE A 14 -6.36 3.80 12.42
C ILE A 14 -7.36 4.57 11.55
N GLU A 15 -8.18 5.42 12.14
CA GLU A 15 -9.14 6.24 11.40
C GLU A 15 -8.45 7.20 10.43
N GLN A 16 -7.37 7.83 10.87
CA GLN A 16 -6.60 8.74 10.03
C GLN A 16 -5.96 8.01 8.85
N ILE A 17 -5.40 6.84 9.09
CA ILE A 17 -4.80 6.00 8.03
C ILE A 17 -5.88 5.51 7.07
N LEU A 18 -7.04 5.12 7.59
CA LEU A 18 -8.18 4.69 6.77
C LEU A 18 -8.59 5.77 5.77
N LYS A 19 -8.56 7.04 6.18
CA LYS A 19 -8.86 8.17 5.28
C LYS A 19 -7.83 8.28 4.16
N VAL A 20 -6.56 8.07 4.45
CA VAL A 20 -5.50 8.05 3.43
C VAL A 20 -5.77 6.92 2.45
N TRP A 21 -6.10 5.73 2.95
CA TRP A 21 -6.42 4.56 2.13
C TRP A 21 -7.59 4.88 1.17
N GLU A 22 -8.69 5.38 1.70
CA GLU A 22 -9.89 5.63 0.91
C GLU A 22 -9.65 6.66 -0.19
N LYS A 23 -9.01 7.77 0.14
CA LYS A 23 -8.67 8.81 -0.85
C LYS A 23 -7.75 8.27 -1.94
N SER A 24 -6.75 7.49 -1.54
CA SER A 24 -5.80 6.91 -2.49
C SER A 24 -6.48 5.93 -3.43
N VAL A 25 -7.30 5.04 -2.90
CA VAL A 25 -8.00 4.03 -3.70
C VAL A 25 -8.97 4.69 -4.68
N LYS A 26 -9.73 5.68 -4.25
CA LYS A 26 -10.65 6.41 -5.12
C LYS A 26 -9.93 7.09 -6.28
N ALA A 27 -8.71 7.54 -6.05
CA ALA A 27 -7.92 8.22 -7.07
C ALA A 27 -7.23 7.26 -8.05
N THR A 28 -6.93 6.02 -7.64
CA THR A 28 -6.08 5.11 -8.42
C THR A 28 -6.75 3.83 -8.88
N HIS A 29 -7.70 3.31 -8.12
CA HIS A 29 -8.33 2.03 -8.41
C HIS A 29 -9.66 2.27 -9.13
N GLN A 30 -9.58 2.85 -10.34
CA GLN A 30 -10.76 3.23 -11.12
C GLN A 30 -11.57 2.03 -11.62
N PHE A 31 -11.00 0.82 -11.53
CA PHE A 31 -11.71 -0.42 -11.85
C PHE A 31 -12.66 -0.87 -10.73
N LEU A 32 -12.61 -0.21 -9.56
CA LEU A 32 -13.51 -0.50 -8.45
C LEU A 32 -14.68 0.49 -8.44
N SER A 33 -15.91 0.00 -8.23
CA SER A 33 -17.07 0.84 -8.01
C SER A 33 -17.03 1.42 -6.60
N GLU A 34 -17.83 2.47 -6.37
CA GLU A 34 -17.96 3.05 -5.03
C GLU A 34 -18.43 2.01 -4.01
N LYS A 35 -19.36 1.14 -4.40
CA LYS A 35 -19.85 0.06 -3.53
C LYS A 35 -18.72 -0.91 -3.17
N GLU A 36 -17.91 -1.30 -4.16
CA GLU A 36 -16.78 -2.20 -3.92
C GLU A 36 -15.78 -1.58 -2.96
N ILE A 37 -15.49 -0.28 -3.11
CA ILE A 37 -14.59 0.43 -2.21
C ILE A 37 -15.16 0.43 -0.78
N GLN A 38 -16.45 0.70 -0.61
CA GLN A 38 -17.07 0.72 0.71
C GLN A 38 -17.08 -0.68 1.34
N ASP A 39 -17.25 -1.72 0.55
CA ASP A 39 -17.20 -3.10 1.04
C ASP A 39 -15.80 -3.48 1.52
N ILE A 40 -14.77 -3.11 0.76
CA ILE A 40 -13.37 -3.34 1.14
C ILE A 40 -13.02 -2.53 2.39
N LYS A 41 -13.48 -1.29 2.46
CA LYS A 41 -13.20 -0.37 3.57
C LYS A 41 -13.54 -0.98 4.93
N LYS A 42 -14.55 -1.83 5.00
CA LYS A 42 -14.97 -2.48 6.25
C LYS A 42 -13.88 -3.36 6.86
N TYR A 43 -12.99 -3.90 6.02
CA TYR A 43 -11.94 -4.83 6.46
C TYR A 43 -10.59 -4.17 6.68
N VAL A 44 -10.41 -2.93 6.19
CA VAL A 44 -9.14 -2.24 6.27
C VAL A 44 -8.70 -1.96 7.70
N PRO A 45 -9.57 -1.48 8.62
CA PRO A 45 -9.13 -1.25 10.00
C PRO A 45 -8.54 -2.49 10.67
N GLN A 46 -9.16 -3.65 10.49
CA GLN A 46 -8.64 -4.90 11.05
C GLN A 46 -7.30 -5.26 10.43
N ALA A 47 -7.15 -5.08 9.13
CA ALA A 47 -5.88 -5.32 8.45
C ALA A 47 -4.78 -4.41 8.99
N LEU A 48 -5.09 -3.13 9.23
CA LEU A 48 -4.14 -2.18 9.81
C LEU A 48 -3.76 -2.51 11.24
N GLU A 49 -4.68 -3.06 12.01
CA GLU A 49 -4.41 -3.49 13.38
C GLU A 49 -3.54 -4.74 13.43
N ASN A 50 -3.68 -5.63 12.45
CA ASN A 50 -3.05 -6.96 12.47
C ASN A 50 -1.75 -7.06 11.65
N ILE A 51 -1.49 -6.16 10.70
CA ILE A 51 -0.27 -6.21 9.91
C ILE A 51 0.96 -6.11 10.83
N PRO A 52 1.94 -7.04 10.73
CA PRO A 52 3.08 -7.04 11.64
C PRO A 52 3.86 -5.74 11.68
N HIS A 53 4.12 -5.14 10.52
CA HIS A 53 4.85 -3.88 10.43
C HIS A 53 4.01 -2.83 9.73
N LEU A 54 3.80 -1.70 10.39
CA LEU A 54 3.05 -0.57 9.85
C LEU A 54 3.91 0.67 9.97
N ILE A 55 4.24 1.26 8.82
CA ILE A 55 5.09 2.44 8.72
C ILE A 55 4.23 3.59 8.20
N VAL A 56 4.29 4.72 8.87
CA VAL A 56 3.51 5.91 8.49
C VAL A 56 4.48 7.03 8.15
N LEU A 57 4.17 7.77 7.10
CA LEU A 57 4.85 9.02 6.79
C LEU A 57 3.93 10.17 7.19
N GLU A 58 4.41 11.01 8.09
CA GLU A 58 3.65 12.14 8.63
C GLU A 58 4.13 13.46 8.08
N LYS A 59 3.18 14.33 7.81
CA LYS A 59 3.40 15.72 7.47
C LYS A 59 2.54 16.57 8.40
N GLU A 60 3.17 17.47 9.16
CA GLU A 60 2.45 18.31 10.14
C GLU A 60 1.64 17.46 11.14
N ASN A 61 2.26 16.37 11.60
CA ASN A 61 1.70 15.45 12.59
C ASN A 61 0.48 14.65 12.12
N LEU A 62 0.22 14.62 10.80
CA LEU A 62 -0.88 13.83 10.23
C LEU A 62 -0.33 12.82 9.20
N PRO A 63 -0.87 11.59 9.20
CA PRO A 63 -0.49 10.62 8.18
C PRO A 63 -0.85 11.11 6.78
N VAL A 64 0.11 11.06 5.85
CA VAL A 64 -0.13 11.37 4.43
C VAL A 64 0.19 10.19 3.54
N ALA A 65 0.87 9.18 4.06
CA ALA A 65 1.18 7.94 3.35
C ALA A 65 1.45 6.86 4.37
N PHE A 66 1.28 5.60 3.97
CA PHE A 66 1.60 4.48 4.85
C PHE A 66 2.00 3.25 4.07
N MET A 67 2.70 2.35 4.74
CA MET A 67 3.18 1.10 4.20
C MET A 67 2.99 0.02 5.26
N GLY A 68 2.50 -1.14 4.83
CA GLY A 68 2.37 -2.31 5.69
C GLY A 68 3.04 -3.50 5.05
N PHE A 69 3.74 -4.30 5.85
CA PHE A 69 4.42 -5.48 5.33
C PHE A 69 4.53 -6.58 6.40
N GLU A 70 4.73 -7.79 5.91
CA GLU A 70 4.96 -8.97 6.73
C GLU A 70 6.15 -9.72 6.17
N ASN A 71 7.10 -10.06 7.01
CA ASN A 71 8.38 -10.62 6.57
C ASN A 71 9.02 -9.68 5.56
N GLN A 72 9.33 -10.17 4.35
CA GLN A 72 9.93 -9.38 3.29
C GLN A 72 8.94 -9.00 2.20
N LYS A 73 7.63 -9.20 2.45
CA LYS A 73 6.59 -8.95 1.47
C LYS A 73 5.80 -7.68 1.80
N LEU A 74 5.79 -6.75 0.86
CA LEU A 74 4.95 -5.56 0.95
C LEU A 74 3.49 -5.95 0.74
N GLU A 75 2.63 -5.56 1.68
CA GLU A 75 1.19 -5.83 1.61
C GLU A 75 0.38 -4.57 1.29
N MET A 76 0.86 -3.41 1.73
CA MET A 76 0.16 -2.14 1.57
C MET A 76 1.15 -1.02 1.29
N LEU A 77 0.79 -0.14 0.33
CA LEU A 77 1.50 1.12 0.10
C LEU A 77 0.51 2.10 -0.50
N PHE A 78 0.14 3.11 0.25
CA PHE A 78 -0.86 4.09 -0.17
C PHE A 78 -0.40 5.50 0.18
N ILE A 79 -0.67 6.44 -0.73
CA ILE A 79 -0.26 7.84 -0.60
C ILE A 79 -1.48 8.71 -0.86
N ALA A 80 -1.71 9.70 -0.01
CA ALA A 80 -2.80 10.66 -0.22
C ALA A 80 -2.62 11.34 -1.59
N PRO A 81 -3.67 11.44 -2.41
CA PRO A 81 -3.55 11.99 -3.77
C PRO A 81 -2.93 13.37 -3.83
N GLU A 82 -3.26 14.23 -2.87
CA GLU A 82 -2.73 15.59 -2.80
C GLU A 82 -1.23 15.65 -2.53
N GLU A 83 -0.63 14.55 -2.10
CA GLU A 83 0.79 14.46 -1.80
C GLU A 83 1.59 13.74 -2.88
N ARG A 84 0.96 13.41 -4.01
CA ARG A 84 1.65 12.74 -5.11
C ARG A 84 2.63 13.65 -5.83
N GLY A 85 3.58 13.02 -6.54
CA GLY A 85 4.57 13.76 -7.30
C GLY A 85 5.72 14.31 -6.45
N GLN A 86 5.80 13.92 -5.18
CA GLN A 86 6.84 14.38 -4.26
C GLN A 86 7.84 13.27 -3.89
N GLY A 87 7.73 12.10 -4.52
CA GLY A 87 8.65 10.99 -4.25
C GLY A 87 8.40 10.25 -2.94
N LEU A 88 7.20 10.38 -2.35
CA LEU A 88 6.89 9.76 -1.05
C LEU A 88 6.84 8.24 -1.13
N GLY A 89 6.26 7.69 -2.20
CA GLY A 89 6.24 6.24 -2.41
C GLY A 89 7.64 5.67 -2.51
N LYS A 90 8.51 6.33 -3.27
CA LYS A 90 9.92 5.94 -3.39
C LYS A 90 10.63 6.00 -2.03
N LYS A 91 10.36 7.06 -1.26
CA LYS A 91 10.96 7.24 0.07
C LYS A 91 10.56 6.10 1.01
N LEU A 92 9.29 5.75 1.05
CA LEU A 92 8.81 4.63 1.87
C LEU A 92 9.39 3.30 1.41
N MET A 93 9.39 3.04 0.10
CA MET A 93 9.94 1.79 -0.43
C MET A 93 11.43 1.66 -0.15
N GLN A 94 12.20 2.72 -0.33
CA GLN A 94 13.62 2.71 0.00
C GLN A 94 13.83 2.42 1.49
N TYR A 95 13.03 3.04 2.35
CA TYR A 95 13.09 2.78 3.78
C TYR A 95 12.83 1.30 4.10
N GLY A 96 11.80 0.72 3.50
CA GLY A 96 11.45 -0.69 3.70
C GLY A 96 12.51 -1.65 3.19
N ILE A 97 13.06 -1.38 2.01
CA ILE A 97 14.11 -2.21 1.40
C ILE A 97 15.38 -2.14 2.26
N GLU A 98 15.81 -0.95 2.65
CA GLU A 98 17.06 -0.75 3.38
C GLU A 98 16.99 -1.26 4.82
N ASN A 99 15.87 -1.10 5.50
CA ASN A 99 15.76 -1.41 6.93
C ASN A 99 15.12 -2.76 7.23
N PHE A 100 14.29 -3.30 6.32
CA PHE A 100 13.54 -4.53 6.54
C PHE A 100 13.69 -5.55 5.43
N SER A 101 14.52 -5.27 4.43
CA SER A 101 14.80 -6.19 3.33
C SER A 101 13.55 -6.59 2.52
N ILE A 102 12.62 -5.67 2.35
CA ILE A 102 11.46 -5.91 1.51
C ILE A 102 11.93 -6.25 0.10
N ASN A 103 11.49 -7.40 -0.43
CA ASN A 103 11.93 -7.88 -1.75
C ASN A 103 10.81 -8.51 -2.58
N GLU A 104 9.58 -8.48 -2.10
CA GLU A 104 8.47 -9.13 -2.78
C GLU A 104 7.19 -8.32 -2.59
N LEU A 105 6.30 -8.35 -3.59
CA LEU A 105 5.00 -7.72 -3.51
C LEU A 105 4.03 -8.32 -4.52
N THR A 106 2.76 -7.99 -4.34
CA THR A 106 1.70 -8.32 -5.29
C THR A 106 0.98 -7.01 -5.63
N VAL A 107 0.70 -6.80 -6.91
CA VAL A 107 0.02 -5.59 -7.38
C VAL A 107 -1.08 -5.95 -8.37
N ASN A 108 -2.14 -5.16 -8.36
CA ASN A 108 -3.25 -5.35 -9.29
C ASN A 108 -2.81 -4.96 -10.70
N GLU A 109 -3.01 -5.87 -11.68
CA GLU A 109 -2.67 -5.59 -13.08
C GLU A 109 -3.44 -4.39 -13.62
N GLN A 110 -4.63 -4.17 -13.10
CA GLN A 110 -5.50 -3.05 -13.51
C GLN A 110 -5.06 -1.70 -12.93
N ASN A 111 -3.96 -1.69 -12.19
CA ASN A 111 -3.33 -0.48 -11.69
C ASN A 111 -1.92 -0.34 -12.31
N PRO A 112 -1.83 0.05 -13.61
CA PRO A 112 -0.55 0.10 -14.31
C PRO A 112 0.42 1.14 -13.75
N GLN A 113 -0.07 2.21 -13.14
CA GLN A 113 0.79 3.19 -12.49
C GLN A 113 1.58 2.58 -11.34
N ALA A 114 0.91 1.79 -10.50
CA ALA A 114 1.58 1.11 -9.39
C ALA A 114 2.58 0.07 -9.91
N ALA A 115 2.18 -0.75 -10.89
CA ALA A 115 3.07 -1.75 -11.47
C ALA A 115 4.32 -1.08 -12.06
N GLY A 116 4.14 0.01 -12.81
CA GLY A 116 5.25 0.79 -13.39
C GLY A 116 6.16 1.38 -12.31
N PHE A 117 5.59 1.88 -11.23
CA PHE A 117 6.36 2.39 -10.11
C PHE A 117 7.26 1.30 -9.51
N TYR A 118 6.72 0.10 -9.28
CA TYR A 118 7.51 -0.99 -8.72
C TYR A 118 8.58 -1.48 -9.69
N GLU A 119 8.28 -1.52 -10.99
CA GLU A 119 9.29 -1.85 -11.99
C GLU A 119 10.42 -0.84 -11.98
N HIS A 120 10.11 0.44 -11.86
CA HIS A 120 11.12 1.51 -11.76
C HIS A 120 11.99 1.34 -10.51
N MET A 121 11.43 0.81 -9.43
CA MET A 121 12.18 0.52 -8.20
C MET A 121 13.04 -0.75 -8.30
N GLY A 122 12.94 -1.50 -9.39
CA GLY A 122 13.76 -2.68 -9.63
C GLY A 122 13.03 -4.01 -9.46
N PHE A 123 11.72 -3.98 -9.19
CA PHE A 123 10.93 -5.20 -9.08
C PHE A 123 10.59 -5.75 -10.46
N GLN A 124 10.53 -7.07 -10.59
CA GLN A 124 10.19 -7.75 -11.83
C GLN A 124 9.06 -8.75 -11.60
N VAL A 125 8.13 -8.82 -12.56
CA VAL A 125 7.03 -9.79 -12.52
C VAL A 125 7.58 -11.20 -12.71
N TYR A 126 7.21 -12.11 -11.81
CA TYR A 126 7.59 -13.52 -11.95
C TYR A 126 6.37 -14.45 -12.04
N LYS A 127 5.17 -13.94 -11.76
CA LYS A 127 3.95 -14.73 -11.78
C LYS A 127 2.75 -13.80 -12.01
N ARG A 128 1.75 -14.31 -12.69
CA ARG A 128 0.46 -13.63 -12.88
C ARG A 128 -0.67 -14.61 -12.60
N THR A 129 -1.73 -14.14 -11.96
CA THR A 129 -2.98 -14.90 -11.78
C THR A 129 -4.14 -14.11 -12.36
N ASP A 130 -5.18 -14.81 -12.85
CA ASP A 130 -6.37 -14.19 -13.42
C ASP A 130 -7.32 -13.63 -12.36
N HIS A 131 -7.18 -14.09 -11.13
CA HIS A 131 -8.02 -13.72 -10.01
C HIS A 131 -7.16 -13.32 -8.82
N ASP A 132 -7.73 -12.50 -7.92
CA ASP A 132 -7.05 -12.17 -6.67
C ASP A 132 -7.09 -13.38 -5.71
N GLU A 133 -6.47 -13.23 -4.53
CA GLU A 133 -6.37 -14.31 -3.56
C GLU A 133 -7.70 -14.72 -2.95
N GLN A 134 -8.74 -13.90 -3.13
CA GLN A 134 -10.10 -14.16 -2.66
C GLN A 134 -11.00 -14.71 -3.78
N GLY A 135 -10.44 -14.94 -4.97
CA GLY A 135 -11.19 -15.47 -6.10
C GLY A 135 -11.97 -14.44 -6.91
N ASN A 136 -11.79 -13.15 -6.62
CA ASN A 136 -12.45 -12.09 -7.39
C ASN A 136 -11.75 -11.87 -8.74
N PRO A 137 -12.45 -11.38 -9.78
CA PRO A 137 -11.88 -11.24 -11.12
C PRO A 137 -10.94 -10.03 -11.26
N TYR A 138 -9.95 -9.94 -10.39
CA TYR A 138 -8.93 -8.90 -10.40
C TYR A 138 -7.56 -9.56 -10.60
N PRO A 139 -7.00 -9.52 -11.83
CA PRO A 139 -5.70 -10.13 -12.10
C PRO A 139 -4.59 -9.52 -11.25
N LEU A 140 -3.70 -10.38 -10.76
CA LEU A 140 -2.58 -9.98 -9.91
C LEU A 140 -1.25 -10.25 -10.59
N LEU A 141 -0.31 -9.32 -10.39
CA LEU A 141 1.09 -9.49 -10.76
C LEU A 141 1.91 -9.68 -9.48
N TYR A 142 2.67 -10.77 -9.44
CA TYR A 142 3.59 -11.06 -8.33
C TYR A 142 4.98 -10.62 -8.75
N MET A 143 5.61 -9.77 -7.96
CA MET A 143 6.88 -9.14 -8.32
C MET A 143 7.94 -9.39 -7.26
N LYS A 144 9.18 -9.49 -7.71
CA LYS A 144 10.35 -9.65 -6.85
C LYS A 144 11.43 -8.64 -7.20
N LEU A 145 12.13 -8.20 -6.16
CA LEU A 145 13.32 -7.38 -6.30
C LEU A 145 14.52 -8.28 -6.53
N ASN A 146 15.30 -7.99 -7.54
CA ASN A 146 16.52 -8.74 -7.84
C ASN A 146 17.71 -8.26 -7.01
#